data_3da3531d644d34c3572532f6c86f06c4
#
_entry.id   3da3531d644d34c3572532f6c86f06c4
#
_cell.length_a   1.000
_cell.length_b   1.000
_cell.length_c   1.000
_cell.angle_alpha   90.00
_cell.angle_beta   90.00
_cell.angle_gamma   90.00
#
_symmetry.space_group_name_H-M   'P 1'
#
loop_
_entity.id
_entity.type
_entity.pdbx_description
1 polymer ?
#
loop_
_entity_poly.entity_id
_entity_poly.type
_entity_poly.pdbx_seq_one_letter_code
_entity_poly.pdbx_strand_id
1 'polypeptide(L)'
;MIRIILPGKVVPKARPRFSSRGHVHMPPKYAEWKQEAVITLRGLTHIVSSKVSLQITFVNALRGNADCDNAAGAIMDALVESEVLSGDSVATIPELIARSYKEKKPKIKPQTLIEISDNCEVNIDKIREFLV
;
A
#
# COMPACT_ATOMS: atom_id res chain seq x y z
N MET A 1 11.43 9.78 -8.99
CA MET A 1 10.75 9.18 -7.81
C MET A 1 9.58 10.04 -7.40
N ILE A 2 8.44 9.43 -7.18
CA ILE A 2 7.22 10.09 -6.72
C ILE A 2 7.08 9.80 -5.23
N ARG A 3 6.87 10.82 -4.41
CA ARG A 3 6.60 10.70 -2.98
C ARG A 3 5.22 11.23 -2.66
N ILE A 4 4.44 10.41 -1.96
CA ILE A 4 3.05 10.73 -1.59
C ILE A 4 2.93 10.54 -0.08
N ILE A 5 2.33 11.52 0.60
CA ILE A 5 1.97 11.38 2.00
C ILE A 5 0.46 11.16 2.09
N LEU A 6 0.08 10.04 2.66
CA LEU A 6 -1.32 9.74 2.96
C LEU A 6 -1.52 9.97 4.46
N PRO A 7 -2.30 10.97 4.86
CA PRO A 7 -2.48 11.27 6.28
C PRO A 7 -3.38 10.27 6.97
N GLY A 8 -3.20 10.14 8.28
CA GLY A 8 -4.07 9.36 9.15
C GLY A 8 -3.66 7.91 9.31
N LYS A 9 -4.42 7.21 10.14
CA LYS A 9 -4.24 5.78 10.38
C LYS A 9 -4.73 4.97 9.19
N VAL A 10 -4.09 3.83 8.96
CA VAL A 10 -4.46 2.90 7.90
C VAL A 10 -5.28 1.76 8.49
N VAL A 11 -6.37 1.40 7.81
CA VAL A 11 -7.13 0.20 8.11
C VAL A 11 -6.59 -0.90 7.19
N PRO A 12 -5.97 -1.97 7.74
CA PRO A 12 -5.44 -3.05 6.92
C PRO A 12 -6.53 -3.73 6.10
N LYS A 13 -6.15 -4.25 4.94
CA LYS A 13 -7.06 -5.00 4.08
C LYS A 13 -7.62 -6.20 4.85
N ALA A 14 -8.93 -6.25 4.95
CA ALA A 14 -9.63 -7.35 5.60
C ALA A 14 -10.13 -8.35 4.57
N ARG A 15 -10.29 -9.62 5.00
CA ARG A 15 -10.89 -10.63 4.16
C ARG A 15 -12.38 -10.29 3.95
N PRO A 16 -12.91 -10.51 2.73
CA PRO A 16 -14.34 -10.37 2.49
C PRO A 16 -15.15 -11.26 3.44
N ARG A 17 -16.27 -10.74 3.92
CA ARG A 17 -17.21 -11.49 4.76
C ARG A 17 -18.36 -12.01 3.92
N PHE A 18 -18.85 -13.21 4.26
CA PHE A 18 -20.02 -13.81 3.66
C PHE A 18 -21.24 -13.56 4.55
N SER A 19 -22.33 -13.07 3.97
CA SER A 19 -23.61 -13.00 4.67
C SER A 19 -24.25 -14.39 4.71
N SER A 20 -25.28 -14.54 5.56
CA SER A 20 -26.07 -15.77 5.64
C SER A 20 -26.77 -16.14 4.32
N ARG A 21 -26.90 -15.18 3.40
CA ARG A 21 -27.49 -15.37 2.06
C ARG A 21 -26.43 -15.60 0.97
N GLY A 22 -25.18 -15.85 1.34
CA GLY A 22 -24.10 -16.07 0.40
C GLY A 22 -23.52 -14.83 -0.27
N HIS A 23 -23.92 -13.63 0.14
CA HIS A 23 -23.36 -12.39 -0.37
C HIS A 23 -21.99 -12.11 0.23
N VAL A 24 -21.05 -11.65 -0.61
CA VAL A 24 -19.71 -11.26 -0.19
C VAL A 24 -19.66 -9.74 -0.03
N HIS A 25 -19.13 -9.27 1.10
CA HIS A 25 -18.94 -7.84 1.33
C HIS A 25 -17.67 -7.57 2.12
N MET A 26 -17.09 -6.39 1.92
CA MET A 26 -15.95 -5.90 2.69
C MET A 26 -16.40 -5.29 4.00
N PRO A 27 -15.61 -5.43 5.09
CA PRO A 27 -15.93 -4.76 6.36
C PRO A 27 -16.06 -3.24 6.18
N PRO A 28 -17.05 -2.60 6.82
CA PRO A 28 -17.32 -1.18 6.62
C PRO A 28 -16.14 -0.25 6.89
N LYS A 29 -15.37 -0.51 7.94
CA LYS A 29 -14.20 0.32 8.28
C LYS A 29 -13.16 0.37 7.17
N TYR A 30 -12.89 -0.78 6.55
CA TYR A 30 -11.95 -0.85 5.46
C TYR A 30 -12.47 -0.10 4.22
N ALA A 31 -13.74 -0.33 3.89
CA ALA A 31 -14.38 0.33 2.74
C ALA A 31 -14.36 1.86 2.88
N GLU A 32 -14.68 2.38 4.06
CA GLU A 32 -14.66 3.81 4.35
C GLU A 32 -13.24 4.38 4.24
N TRP A 33 -12.28 3.73 4.87
CA TRP A 33 -10.88 4.14 4.80
C TRP A 33 -10.39 4.17 3.34
N LYS A 34 -10.66 3.10 2.59
CA LYS A 34 -10.22 2.98 1.19
C LYS A 34 -10.84 4.09 0.33
N GLN A 35 -12.12 4.38 0.52
CA GLN A 35 -12.79 5.45 -0.22
C GLN A 35 -12.12 6.80 0.02
N GLU A 36 -11.82 7.15 1.26
CA GLU A 36 -11.12 8.40 1.59
C GLU A 36 -9.71 8.43 1.02
N ALA A 37 -8.98 7.33 1.10
CA ALA A 37 -7.64 7.22 0.54
C ALA A 37 -7.66 7.40 -0.99
N VAL A 38 -8.61 6.77 -1.67
CA VAL A 38 -8.78 6.90 -3.13
C VAL A 38 -9.08 8.33 -3.53
N ILE A 39 -9.96 9.04 -2.79
CA ILE A 39 -10.27 10.45 -3.06
C ILE A 39 -9.00 11.30 -2.92
N THR A 40 -8.24 11.09 -1.86
CA THR A 40 -6.99 11.83 -1.63
C THR A 40 -5.98 11.57 -2.76
N LEU A 41 -5.82 10.32 -3.18
CA LEU A 41 -4.88 9.94 -4.23
C LEU A 41 -5.29 10.44 -5.62
N ARG A 42 -6.59 10.47 -5.92
CA ARG A 42 -7.10 11.02 -7.19
C ARG A 42 -6.81 12.50 -7.39
N GLY A 43 -6.63 13.24 -6.31
CA GLY A 43 -6.21 14.64 -6.38
C GLY A 43 -4.78 14.82 -6.89
N LEU A 44 -4.02 13.74 -7.01
CA LEU A 44 -2.67 13.73 -7.52
C LEU A 44 -2.70 13.41 -9.02
N THR A 45 -1.97 14.18 -9.81
CA THR A 45 -2.02 14.10 -11.27
C THR A 45 -1.08 13.05 -11.86
N HIS A 46 -0.45 12.23 -11.03
CA HIS A 46 0.54 11.24 -11.48
C HIS A 46 -0.10 9.91 -11.81
N ILE A 47 0.05 9.49 -13.06
CA ILE A 47 -0.27 8.13 -13.52
C ILE A 47 1.05 7.46 -13.86
N VAL A 48 1.34 6.34 -13.22
CA VAL A 48 2.58 5.60 -13.45
C VAL A 48 2.25 4.35 -14.26
N SER A 49 2.77 4.27 -15.47
CA SER A 49 2.50 3.19 -16.43
C SER A 49 3.64 2.19 -16.59
N SER A 50 4.80 2.43 -15.99
CA SER A 50 5.96 1.54 -16.04
C SER A 50 6.00 0.58 -14.85
N LYS A 51 6.95 -0.38 -14.90
CA LYS A 51 7.28 -1.21 -13.74
C LYS A 51 7.86 -0.35 -12.65
N VAL A 52 7.39 -0.53 -11.41
CA VAL A 52 7.79 0.32 -10.30
C VAL A 52 8.37 -0.47 -9.14
N SER A 53 9.26 0.18 -8.40
CA SER A 53 9.57 -0.20 -7.03
C SER A 53 8.65 0.61 -6.11
N LEU A 54 7.88 -0.07 -5.29
CA LEU A 54 6.95 0.56 -4.34
C LEU A 54 7.51 0.41 -2.94
N GLN A 55 7.77 1.54 -2.29
CA GLN A 55 8.13 1.57 -0.87
C GLN A 55 7.03 2.24 -0.06
N ILE A 56 6.58 1.55 0.97
CA ILE A 56 5.53 2.04 1.86
C ILE A 56 6.11 2.09 3.27
N THR A 57 6.09 3.26 3.89
CA THR A 57 6.50 3.43 5.27
C THR A 57 5.33 3.95 6.09
N PHE A 58 4.83 3.10 6.98
CA PHE A 58 3.75 3.46 7.92
C PHE A 58 4.38 4.12 9.14
N VAL A 59 4.02 5.36 9.42
CA VAL A 59 4.54 6.11 10.58
C VAL A 59 3.42 6.33 11.57
N ASN A 60 3.46 5.63 12.70
CA ASN A 60 2.40 5.65 13.72
C ASN A 60 0.99 5.37 13.16
N ALA A 61 0.91 4.72 12.01
CA ALA A 61 -0.32 4.55 11.25
C ALA A 61 -0.99 3.19 11.45
N LEU A 62 -0.30 2.23 12.04
CA LEU A 62 -0.78 0.86 12.24
C LEU A 62 -0.88 0.50 13.71
N ARG A 63 -1.82 -0.38 14.04
CA ARG A 63 -1.84 -1.04 15.34
C ARG A 63 -0.66 -2.01 15.45
N GLY A 64 -0.13 -2.22 16.67
CA GLY A 64 1.05 -3.07 16.88
C GLY A 64 0.87 -4.52 16.48
N ASN A 65 -0.38 -5.01 16.40
CA ASN A 65 -0.71 -6.37 15.97
C ASN A 65 -1.23 -6.45 14.53
N ALA A 66 -1.10 -5.37 13.76
CA ALA A 66 -1.49 -5.38 12.36
C ALA A 66 -0.49 -6.15 11.50
N ASP A 67 -0.98 -6.89 10.51
CA ASP A 67 -0.12 -7.56 9.55
C ASP A 67 0.40 -6.56 8.50
N CYS A 68 1.71 -6.54 8.33
CA CYS A 68 2.36 -5.62 7.40
C CYS A 68 1.92 -5.84 5.95
N ASP A 69 1.75 -7.10 5.55
CA ASP A 69 1.28 -7.45 4.20
C ASP A 69 -0.16 -7.01 3.95
N ASN A 70 -1.05 -7.15 4.93
CA ASN A 70 -2.43 -6.67 4.81
C ASN A 70 -2.50 -5.15 4.73
N ALA A 71 -1.64 -4.46 5.48
CA ALA A 71 -1.55 -3.00 5.42
C ALA A 71 -1.01 -2.53 4.07
N ALA A 72 0.04 -3.19 3.56
CA ALA A 72 0.59 -2.91 2.24
C ALA A 72 -0.45 -3.18 1.14
N GLY A 73 -1.22 -4.27 1.27
CA GLY A 73 -2.32 -4.59 0.36
C GLY A 73 -3.38 -3.51 0.31
N ALA A 74 -3.70 -2.90 1.44
CA ALA A 74 -4.64 -1.78 1.51
C ALA A 74 -4.15 -0.56 0.71
N ILE A 75 -2.88 -0.22 0.84
CA ILE A 75 -2.27 0.88 0.09
C ILE A 75 -2.26 0.56 -1.42
N MET A 76 -1.87 -0.66 -1.80
CA MET A 76 -1.87 -1.07 -3.21
C MET A 76 -3.26 -1.02 -3.82
N ASP A 77 -4.29 -1.48 -3.11
CA ASP A 77 -5.68 -1.39 -3.57
C ASP A 77 -6.09 0.07 -3.82
N ALA A 78 -5.74 0.97 -2.91
CA ALA A 78 -6.05 2.39 -3.06
C ALA A 78 -5.31 3.03 -4.24
N LEU A 79 -4.04 2.67 -4.45
CA LEU A 79 -3.24 3.16 -5.58
C LEU A 79 -3.80 2.69 -6.92
N VAL A 80 -4.24 1.45 -7.02
CA VAL A 80 -4.84 0.90 -8.24
C VAL A 80 -6.23 1.51 -8.49
N GLU A 81 -7.07 1.57 -7.47
CA GLU A 81 -8.43 2.11 -7.61
C GLU A 81 -8.44 3.61 -7.92
N SER A 82 -7.45 4.35 -7.43
CA SER A 82 -7.26 5.76 -7.77
C SER A 82 -6.59 6.00 -9.13
N GLU A 83 -6.18 4.93 -9.80
CA GLU A 83 -5.49 4.96 -11.09
C GLU A 83 -4.08 5.59 -11.05
N VAL A 84 -3.48 5.71 -9.88
CA VAL A 84 -2.06 6.09 -9.77
C VAL A 84 -1.18 4.97 -10.33
N LEU A 85 -1.54 3.72 -10.06
CA LEU A 85 -0.90 2.54 -10.63
C LEU A 85 -1.89 1.78 -11.52
N SER A 86 -1.39 1.16 -12.58
CA SER A 86 -2.23 0.38 -13.50
C SER A 86 -2.61 -1.00 -12.95
N GLY A 87 -1.89 -1.51 -11.96
CA GLY A 87 -2.16 -2.80 -11.33
C GLY A 87 -1.24 -3.06 -10.15
N ASP A 88 -1.47 -4.17 -9.47
CA ASP A 88 -0.70 -4.60 -8.30
C ASP A 88 0.03 -5.93 -8.51
N SER A 89 0.03 -6.44 -9.74
CA SER A 89 0.72 -7.68 -10.08
C SER A 89 2.24 -7.49 -10.13
N VAL A 90 2.98 -8.59 -10.15
CA VAL A 90 4.44 -8.58 -10.32
C VAL A 90 4.89 -7.93 -11.62
N ALA A 91 4.00 -7.87 -12.63
CA ALA A 91 4.29 -7.19 -13.88
C ALA A 91 4.36 -5.66 -13.71
N THR A 92 3.61 -5.11 -12.76
CA THR A 92 3.58 -3.67 -12.47
C THR A 92 4.48 -3.32 -11.28
N ILE A 93 4.47 -4.16 -10.24
CA ILE A 93 5.24 -3.95 -9.00
C ILE A 93 6.17 -5.15 -8.79
N PRO A 94 7.33 -5.20 -9.48
CA PRO A 94 8.30 -6.27 -9.26
C PRO A 94 9.04 -6.16 -7.92
N GLU A 95 8.99 -5.01 -7.29
CA GLU A 95 9.61 -4.79 -5.97
C GLU A 95 8.64 -4.07 -5.04
N LEU A 96 8.40 -4.68 -3.87
CA LEU A 96 7.59 -4.09 -2.81
C LEU A 96 8.38 -4.10 -1.51
N ILE A 97 8.52 -2.95 -0.89
CA ILE A 97 9.11 -2.81 0.45
C ILE A 97 8.06 -2.15 1.34
N ALA A 98 7.73 -2.82 2.44
CA ALA A 98 6.82 -2.28 3.43
C ALA A 98 7.48 -2.30 4.81
N ARG A 99 7.41 -1.17 5.50
CA ARG A 99 7.97 -1.04 6.84
C ARG A 99 7.05 -0.20 7.72
N SER A 100 7.07 -0.49 9.01
CA SER A 100 6.28 0.24 10.00
C SER A 100 7.18 0.80 11.09
N TYR A 101 6.99 2.07 11.38
CA TYR A 101 7.63 2.76 12.49
C TYR A 101 6.54 3.19 13.47
N LYS A 102 6.75 2.88 14.76
CA LYS A 102 5.78 3.21 15.79
C LYS A 102 6.49 3.71 17.04
N GLU A 103 6.05 4.86 17.52
CA GLU A 103 6.51 5.45 18.78
C GLU A 103 5.56 5.06 19.92
N LYS A 104 6.11 4.81 21.14
CA LYS A 104 5.27 4.54 22.30
C LYS A 104 4.41 5.75 22.67
N LYS A 105 4.98 6.95 22.57
CA LYS A 105 4.29 8.23 22.75
C LYS A 105 4.45 9.00 21.43
N PRO A 106 3.48 8.87 20.51
CA PRO A 106 3.64 9.44 19.18
C PRO A 106 3.82 10.95 19.18
N LYS A 107 4.94 11.42 18.63
CA LYS A 107 5.21 12.84 18.36
C LYS A 107 4.89 13.20 16.94
N ILE A 108 5.04 12.23 16.03
CA ILE A 108 4.74 12.37 14.60
C ILE A 108 3.28 11.96 14.40
N LYS A 109 2.52 12.77 13.68
CA LYS A 109 1.13 12.42 13.33
C LYS A 109 1.08 11.15 12.52
N PRO A 110 0.06 10.29 12.72
CA PRO A 110 -0.13 9.10 11.88
C PRO A 110 -0.16 9.47 10.40
N GLN A 111 0.69 8.81 9.63
CA GLN A 111 0.79 9.04 8.20
C GLN A 111 1.50 7.87 7.52
N THR A 112 1.35 7.79 6.21
CA THR A 112 2.02 6.79 5.39
C THR A 112 2.79 7.49 4.28
N LEU A 113 4.09 7.22 4.19
CA LEU A 113 4.90 7.68 3.08
C LEU A 113 4.91 6.60 2.00
N ILE A 114 4.48 6.97 0.80
CA ILE A 114 4.46 6.11 -0.37
C ILE A 114 5.50 6.65 -1.35
N GLU A 115 6.48 5.81 -1.69
CA GLU A 115 7.53 6.18 -2.62
C GLU A 115 7.48 5.24 -3.82
N ILE A 116 7.34 5.81 -5.01
CA ILE A 116 7.23 5.08 -6.27
C ILE A 116 8.40 5.45 -7.15
N SER A 117 9.23 4.47 -7.50
CA SER A 117 10.35 4.62 -8.42
C SER A 117 10.05 3.91 -9.72
N ASP A 118 10.12 4.65 -10.83
CA ASP A 118 9.83 4.15 -12.18
C ASP A 118 10.94 3.26 -12.73
N ASN A 119 10.60 2.48 -13.75
CA ASN A 119 11.55 1.68 -14.53
C ASN A 119 12.34 0.71 -13.64
N CYS A 120 11.66 0.09 -12.69
CA CYS A 120 12.26 -0.86 -11.78
C CYS A 120 12.63 -2.15 -12.52
N GLU A 121 13.89 -2.56 -12.40
CA GLU A 121 14.35 -3.89 -12.81
C GLU A 121 15.06 -4.54 -11.63
N VAL A 122 14.69 -5.79 -11.36
CA VAL A 122 15.38 -6.57 -10.33
C VAL A 122 16.76 -6.98 -10.85
N ASN A 123 17.81 -6.57 -10.13
CA ASN A 123 19.17 -6.92 -10.49
C ASN A 123 19.49 -8.33 -10.03
N ILE A 124 19.34 -9.29 -10.93
CA ILE A 124 19.58 -10.71 -10.63
C ILE A 124 21.06 -10.99 -10.29
N ASP A 125 22.00 -10.18 -10.81
CA ASP A 125 23.41 -10.40 -10.56
C ASP A 125 23.81 -10.20 -9.10
N LYS A 126 23.09 -9.33 -8.38
CA LYS A 126 23.32 -9.11 -6.95
C LYS A 126 22.95 -10.31 -6.07
N ILE A 127 22.08 -11.17 -6.55
CA ILE A 127 21.60 -12.33 -5.77
C ILE A 127 21.97 -13.68 -6.40
N ARG A 128 22.54 -13.65 -7.60
CA ARG A 128 22.83 -14.87 -8.38
C ARG A 128 23.69 -15.87 -7.60
N GLU A 129 24.69 -15.40 -6.85
CA GLU A 129 25.58 -16.24 -6.08
C GLU A 129 24.89 -17.01 -4.93
N PHE A 130 23.71 -16.55 -4.51
CA PHE A 130 22.92 -17.18 -3.45
C PHE A 130 21.86 -18.14 -3.99
N LEU A 131 21.70 -18.19 -5.30
CA LEU A 131 20.67 -19.00 -5.94
C LEU A 131 21.18 -20.42 -6.20
N VAL A 132 20.25 -21.34 -6.19
CA VAL A 132 20.49 -22.77 -6.46
C VAL A 132 20.08 -23.10 -7.90
#